data_8801ac536bc98829b3835155e895457d
#
_entry.id   8801ac536bc98829b3835155e895457d
#
_cell.length_a   1.000
_cell.length_b   1.000
_cell.length_c   1.000
_cell.angle_alpha   90.00
_cell.angle_beta   90.00
_cell.angle_gamma   90.00
#
_symmetry.space_group_name_H-M   'P 1'
#
loop_
_entity.id
_entity.type
_entity.pdbx_description
1 polymer ?
#
loop_
_entity_poly.entity_id
_entity_poly.type
_entity_poly.pdbx_seq_one_letter_code
_entity_poly.pdbx_strand_id
1 'polypeptide(L)'
;MYEMSYNVDVVMCIDKTGNMRLFIENLTENFHNLWMNLAETMELKESNIEQLRFKFIAFGDFRCDEDPIMESRFLSLPEDENEALCFLKNISCGGGGDIPEDALEAFSLALKADWDNDAEVRHRHIVMMFTDAPAHKLGTSSEGPFYPDGMPADLGQLAEWWHGCGAEFEGSFMSKFGRLALFAPEEEPWIEMQEWCHSFVSYKDNCSDLYYMDVLEELQPFFDLL
;
A
#
# COMPACT_ATOMS: atom_id res chain seq x y z
N MET A 1 32.44 0.45 -12.38
CA MET A 1 31.01 0.77 -12.60
C MET A 1 30.52 1.26 -11.26
N TYR A 2 29.96 2.43 -11.13
CA TYR A 2 29.39 2.85 -9.85
C TYR A 2 28.09 2.07 -9.69
N GLU A 3 28.02 1.17 -8.71
CA GLU A 3 26.77 0.54 -8.30
C GLU A 3 25.83 1.65 -7.86
N MET A 4 24.63 1.65 -8.39
CA MET A 4 23.63 2.65 -8.03
C MET A 4 22.89 2.16 -6.81
N SER A 5 22.98 2.91 -5.72
CA SER A 5 22.25 2.59 -4.50
C SER A 5 20.88 3.24 -4.46
N TYR A 6 19.94 2.58 -3.79
CA TYR A 6 18.56 2.99 -3.64
C TYR A 6 18.11 2.92 -2.18
N ASN A 7 17.31 3.89 -1.78
CA ASN A 7 16.44 3.79 -0.63
C ASN A 7 15.05 3.38 -1.11
N VAL A 8 14.52 2.32 -0.53
CA VAL A 8 13.25 1.72 -0.90
C VAL A 8 12.28 1.83 0.26
N ASP A 9 11.18 2.53 0.04
CA ASP A 9 10.08 2.65 0.98
C ASP A 9 8.86 1.93 0.44
N VAL A 10 8.25 1.09 1.27
CA VAL A 10 7.03 0.35 0.95
C VAL A 10 5.94 0.71 1.93
N VAL A 11 4.78 1.15 1.45
CA VAL A 11 3.57 1.28 2.25
C VAL A 11 2.60 0.19 1.84
N MET A 12 2.21 -0.66 2.78
CA MET A 12 1.21 -1.70 2.59
C MET A 12 -0.11 -1.25 3.19
N CYS A 13 -1.11 -1.00 2.32
CA CYS A 13 -2.49 -0.76 2.71
C CYS A 13 -3.23 -2.10 2.73
N ILE A 14 -3.76 -2.49 3.87
CA ILE A 14 -4.33 -3.80 4.10
C ILE A 14 -5.76 -3.63 4.62
N ASP A 15 -6.72 -4.10 3.86
CA ASP A 15 -8.09 -4.23 4.31
C ASP A 15 -8.14 -5.19 5.51
N LYS A 16 -8.75 -4.74 6.62
CA LYS A 16 -8.87 -5.53 7.87
C LYS A 16 -10.27 -6.03 8.14
N THR A 17 -11.16 -5.97 7.17
CA THR A 17 -12.50 -6.54 7.29
C THR A 17 -12.45 -8.05 7.51
N GLY A 18 -13.58 -8.60 8.01
CA GLY A 18 -13.59 -9.97 8.56
C GLY A 18 -13.08 -11.05 7.61
N ASN A 19 -13.30 -10.87 6.31
CA ASN A 19 -12.91 -11.81 5.26
C ASN A 19 -11.38 -11.87 5.06
N MET A 20 -10.68 -10.78 5.30
CA MET A 20 -9.23 -10.66 5.07
C MET A 20 -8.36 -11.37 6.12
N ARG A 21 -8.97 -11.94 7.17
CA ARG A 21 -8.23 -12.59 8.28
C ARG A 21 -7.18 -13.59 7.79
N LEU A 22 -7.58 -14.52 6.92
CA LEU A 22 -6.67 -15.57 6.44
C LEU A 22 -5.53 -15.01 5.59
N PHE A 23 -5.79 -13.96 4.81
CA PHE A 23 -4.75 -13.25 4.07
C PHE A 23 -3.74 -12.61 5.02
N ILE A 24 -4.19 -11.92 6.06
CA ILE A 24 -3.32 -11.26 7.04
C ILE A 24 -2.49 -12.28 7.84
N GLU A 25 -3.07 -13.43 8.20
CA GLU A 25 -2.34 -14.54 8.81
C GLU A 25 -1.23 -15.07 7.88
N ASN A 26 -1.55 -15.32 6.60
CA ASN A 26 -0.59 -15.75 5.58
C ASN A 26 0.51 -14.71 5.34
N LEU A 27 0.13 -13.43 5.19
CA LEU A 27 1.09 -12.33 5.04
C LEU A 27 2.04 -12.27 6.24
N THR A 28 1.50 -12.40 7.46
CA THR A 28 2.29 -12.38 8.69
C THR A 28 3.30 -13.53 8.74
N GLU A 29 2.89 -14.74 8.37
CA GLU A 29 3.76 -15.92 8.35
C GLU A 29 4.86 -15.81 7.29
N ASN A 30 4.59 -15.14 6.17
CA ASN A 30 5.49 -15.05 5.03
C ASN A 30 6.18 -13.69 4.90
N PHE A 31 5.96 -12.75 5.81
CA PHE A 31 6.52 -11.40 5.70
C PHE A 31 8.05 -11.37 5.58
N HIS A 32 8.74 -12.25 6.32
CA HIS A 32 10.20 -12.39 6.19
C HIS A 32 10.62 -12.71 4.76
N ASN A 33 9.97 -13.68 4.13
CA ASN A 33 10.26 -14.06 2.75
C ASN A 33 9.91 -12.94 1.76
N LEU A 34 8.84 -12.20 2.01
CA LEU A 34 8.40 -11.11 1.16
C LEU A 34 9.48 -10.02 1.04
N TRP A 35 9.94 -9.48 2.15
CA TRP A 35 10.92 -8.40 2.10
C TRP A 35 12.31 -8.87 1.65
N MET A 36 12.71 -10.10 2.00
CA MET A 36 13.96 -10.70 1.52
C MET A 36 13.96 -10.86 -0.01
N ASN A 37 12.88 -11.37 -0.59
CA ASN A 37 12.76 -11.53 -2.04
C ASN A 37 12.73 -10.19 -2.78
N LEU A 38 12.08 -9.17 -2.20
CA LEU A 38 12.13 -7.81 -2.74
C LEU A 38 13.58 -7.30 -2.81
N ALA A 39 14.32 -7.45 -1.70
CA ALA A 39 15.72 -7.04 -1.63
C ALA A 39 16.59 -7.81 -2.65
N GLU A 40 16.48 -9.12 -2.70
CA GLU A 40 17.25 -9.98 -3.64
C GLU A 40 16.91 -9.65 -5.11
N THR A 41 15.64 -9.41 -5.43
CA THR A 41 15.22 -9.05 -6.80
C THR A 41 15.84 -7.73 -7.25
N MET A 42 15.90 -6.74 -6.37
CA MET A 42 16.54 -5.46 -6.69
C MET A 42 18.07 -5.60 -6.83
N GLU A 43 18.70 -6.39 -5.98
CA GLU A 43 20.14 -6.67 -6.08
C GLU A 43 20.51 -7.36 -7.41
N LEU A 44 19.70 -8.33 -7.86
CA LEU A 44 19.89 -9.01 -9.14
C LEU A 44 19.82 -8.05 -10.34
N LYS A 45 19.16 -6.90 -10.20
CA LYS A 45 19.09 -5.84 -11.21
C LYS A 45 20.22 -4.80 -11.11
N GLU A 46 21.31 -5.14 -10.44
CA GLU A 46 22.44 -4.23 -10.18
C GLU A 46 22.04 -2.96 -9.40
N SER A 47 20.96 -3.05 -8.62
CA SER A 47 20.43 -1.97 -7.78
C SER A 47 20.71 -2.32 -6.33
N ASN A 48 21.79 -1.80 -5.76
CA ASN A 48 22.12 -2.00 -4.35
C ASN A 48 21.09 -1.24 -3.47
N ILE A 49 20.46 -1.94 -2.52
CA ILE A 49 19.58 -1.30 -1.54
C ILE A 49 20.42 -0.87 -0.33
N GLU A 50 20.46 0.43 -0.06
CA GLU A 50 21.07 0.97 1.16
C GLU A 50 20.10 0.97 2.33
N GLN A 51 18.81 1.22 2.06
CA GLN A 51 17.75 1.25 3.06
C GLN A 51 16.49 0.63 2.49
N LEU A 52 15.86 -0.26 3.26
CA LEU A 52 14.53 -0.81 2.99
C LEU A 52 13.64 -0.53 4.19
N ARG A 53 12.54 0.22 3.98
CA ARG A 53 11.58 0.53 5.05
C ARG A 53 10.17 0.11 4.66
N PHE A 54 9.44 -0.40 5.64
CA PHE A 54 8.02 -0.73 5.49
C PHE A 54 7.16 0.13 6.43
N LYS A 55 6.02 0.56 5.93
CA LYS A 55 4.92 1.14 6.72
C LYS A 55 3.66 0.36 6.41
N PHE A 56 2.85 0.11 7.43
CA PHE A 56 1.57 -0.57 7.31
C PHE A 56 0.44 0.40 7.62
N ILE A 57 -0.63 0.30 6.84
CA ILE A 57 -1.90 1.00 7.04
C ILE A 57 -2.99 -0.07 6.94
N ALA A 58 -3.51 -0.52 8.08
CA ALA A 58 -4.65 -1.42 8.10
C ALA A 58 -5.93 -0.60 8.21
N PHE A 59 -6.90 -0.81 7.32
CA PHE A 59 -8.10 0.00 7.20
C PHE A 59 -9.37 -0.83 7.20
N GLY A 60 -10.45 -0.22 7.64
CA GLY A 60 -11.83 -0.68 7.56
C GLY A 60 -12.72 0.49 7.17
N ASP A 61 -13.95 0.55 7.66
CA ASP A 61 -14.95 1.57 7.36
C ASP A 61 -14.96 2.66 8.46
N PHE A 62 -14.62 3.90 8.10
CA PHE A 62 -14.60 5.05 9.04
C PHE A 62 -15.99 5.39 9.62
N ARG A 63 -17.04 4.89 9.01
CA ARG A 63 -18.41 5.15 9.40
C ARG A 63 -18.97 4.12 10.37
N CYS A 64 -18.54 2.87 10.20
CA CYS A 64 -19.13 1.73 10.89
C CYS A 64 -18.21 1.14 11.96
N ASP A 65 -16.90 1.28 11.82
CA ASP A 65 -15.93 0.65 12.70
C ASP A 65 -15.55 1.54 13.89
N GLU A 66 -15.35 0.93 15.07
CA GLU A 66 -14.87 1.65 16.26
C GLU A 66 -13.39 2.03 16.15
N ASP A 67 -12.61 1.27 15.40
CA ASP A 67 -11.19 1.47 15.15
C ASP A 67 -10.91 1.27 13.65
N PRO A 68 -11.30 2.24 12.79
CA PRO A 68 -11.30 2.04 11.34
C PRO A 68 -9.90 2.05 10.71
N ILE A 69 -8.90 2.60 11.40
CA ILE A 69 -7.55 2.76 10.85
C ILE A 69 -6.49 2.42 11.89
N MET A 70 -5.43 1.77 11.44
CA MET A 70 -4.27 1.43 12.25
C MET A 70 -3.02 1.64 11.41
N GLU A 71 -2.09 2.48 11.88
CA GLU A 71 -0.88 2.82 11.15
C GLU A 71 0.38 2.52 11.95
N SER A 72 1.42 2.01 11.28
CA SER A 72 2.78 1.99 11.83
C SER A 72 3.55 3.25 11.45
N ARG A 73 4.69 3.48 12.09
CA ARG A 73 5.76 4.31 11.49
C ARG A 73 6.41 3.56 10.32
N PHE A 74 7.32 4.21 9.59
CA PHE A 74 8.23 3.46 8.74
C PHE A 74 9.21 2.63 9.60
N LEU A 75 9.34 1.36 9.28
CA LEU A 75 10.13 0.34 9.96
C LEU A 75 11.29 -0.07 9.07
N SER A 76 12.52 0.09 9.54
CA SER A 76 13.73 -0.26 8.79
C SER A 76 14.00 -1.77 8.89
N LEU A 77 14.23 -2.42 7.77
CA LEU A 77 14.53 -3.85 7.73
C LEU A 77 16.01 -4.09 7.44
N PRO A 78 16.62 -5.06 8.12
CA PRO A 78 16.01 -6.08 9.01
C PRO A 78 15.78 -5.66 10.47
N GLU A 79 16.26 -4.49 10.91
CA GLU A 79 16.35 -4.09 12.32
C GLU A 79 15.00 -4.13 13.04
N ASP A 80 13.96 -3.61 12.39
CA ASP A 80 12.60 -3.47 12.95
C ASP A 80 11.65 -4.63 12.59
N GLU A 81 12.16 -5.75 12.06
CA GLU A 81 11.31 -6.86 11.61
C GLU A 81 10.36 -7.38 12.69
N ASN A 82 10.83 -7.48 13.93
CA ASN A 82 9.98 -7.90 15.04
C ASN A 82 8.83 -6.94 15.32
N GLU A 83 9.05 -5.63 15.12
CA GLU A 83 8.00 -4.61 15.27
C GLU A 83 6.98 -4.73 14.11
N ALA A 84 7.45 -4.97 12.89
CA ALA A 84 6.59 -5.23 11.73
C ALA A 84 5.69 -6.46 11.96
N LEU A 85 6.27 -7.58 12.39
CA LEU A 85 5.52 -8.79 12.72
C LEU A 85 4.55 -8.58 13.90
N CYS A 86 4.94 -7.76 14.87
CA CYS A 86 4.06 -7.40 15.99
C CYS A 86 2.85 -6.60 15.48
N PHE A 87 3.07 -5.62 14.59
CA PHE A 87 1.99 -4.83 13.98
C PHE A 87 1.00 -5.74 13.24
N LEU A 88 1.50 -6.58 12.32
CA LEU A 88 0.66 -7.49 11.53
C LEU A 88 -0.17 -8.43 12.39
N LYS A 89 0.43 -9.00 13.46
CA LYS A 89 -0.27 -9.89 14.42
C LYS A 89 -1.34 -9.18 15.24
N ASN A 90 -1.23 -7.87 15.41
CA ASN A 90 -2.19 -7.07 16.18
C ASN A 90 -3.30 -6.47 15.30
N ILE A 91 -3.28 -6.69 13.97
CA ILE A 91 -4.42 -6.31 13.13
C ILE A 91 -5.63 -7.13 13.55
N SER A 92 -6.62 -6.45 14.12
CA SER A 92 -7.88 -7.07 14.50
C SER A 92 -8.83 -7.09 13.31
N CYS A 93 -9.00 -8.25 12.71
CA CYS A 93 -9.95 -8.41 11.61
C CYS A 93 -11.37 -8.45 12.16
N GLY A 94 -12.20 -7.59 11.61
CA GLY A 94 -13.62 -7.47 11.98
C GLY A 94 -14.19 -6.18 11.42
N GLY A 95 -15.44 -5.90 11.72
CA GLY A 95 -16.12 -4.74 11.17
C GLY A 95 -16.59 -4.99 9.73
N GLY A 96 -16.67 -3.92 8.96
CA GLY A 96 -17.33 -3.92 7.67
C GLY A 96 -18.84 -3.86 7.85
N GLY A 97 -19.44 -2.66 7.69
CA GLY A 97 -20.90 -2.47 7.84
C GLY A 97 -21.63 -2.78 6.55
N ASP A 98 -21.00 -2.51 5.45
CA ASP A 98 -21.46 -2.69 4.08
C ASP A 98 -20.25 -2.98 3.16
N ILE A 99 -20.50 -3.19 1.92
CA ILE A 99 -19.55 -3.24 0.82
C ILE A 99 -19.91 -2.04 -0.05
N PRO A 100 -19.02 -1.12 -0.32
CA PRO A 100 -17.53 -1.08 -0.34
C PRO A 100 -16.85 -0.65 0.99
N GLU A 101 -15.49 -0.56 0.95
CA GLU A 101 -14.65 -0.14 2.08
C GLU A 101 -13.92 1.19 1.82
N ASP A 102 -13.34 1.83 2.86
CA ASP A 102 -12.68 3.15 2.75
C ASP A 102 -11.20 3.05 2.31
N ALA A 103 -10.93 2.24 1.29
CA ALA A 103 -9.59 1.97 0.78
C ALA A 103 -8.92 3.18 0.10
N LEU A 104 -9.70 4.11 -0.48
CA LEU A 104 -9.15 5.33 -1.10
C LEU A 104 -8.61 6.31 -0.07
N GLU A 105 -9.22 6.36 1.11
CA GLU A 105 -8.71 7.11 2.26
C GLU A 105 -7.38 6.51 2.74
N ALA A 106 -7.29 5.18 2.85
CA ALA A 106 -6.03 4.51 3.20
C ALA A 106 -4.94 4.78 2.15
N PHE A 107 -5.28 4.76 0.86
CA PHE A 107 -4.35 5.12 -0.20
C PHE A 107 -3.92 6.60 -0.10
N SER A 108 -4.84 7.50 0.22
CA SER A 108 -4.55 8.92 0.43
C SER A 108 -3.57 9.13 1.60
N LEU A 109 -3.74 8.38 2.70
CA LEU A 109 -2.82 8.39 3.84
C LEU A 109 -1.45 7.82 3.45
N ALA A 110 -1.41 6.79 2.60
CA ALA A 110 -0.15 6.27 2.07
C ALA A 110 0.60 7.34 1.27
N LEU A 111 -0.08 8.10 0.42
CA LEU A 111 0.57 9.20 -0.33
C LEU A 111 1.11 10.31 0.59
N LYS A 112 0.48 10.54 1.74
CA LYS A 112 0.90 11.54 2.74
C LYS A 112 1.92 11.01 3.74
N ALA A 113 2.36 9.76 3.62
CA ALA A 113 3.34 9.18 4.53
C ALA A 113 4.69 9.94 4.48
N ASP A 114 5.49 9.79 5.54
CA ASP A 114 6.82 10.42 5.64
C ASP A 114 7.85 9.64 4.83
N TRP A 115 7.70 9.71 3.49
CA TRP A 115 8.57 9.08 2.53
C TRP A 115 9.99 9.66 2.60
N ASP A 116 11.00 8.82 2.38
CA ASP A 116 12.36 9.30 2.24
C ASP A 116 12.51 10.15 0.97
N ASN A 117 13.08 11.33 1.13
CA ASN A 117 13.25 12.30 0.05
C ASN A 117 14.66 12.93 0.03
N ASP A 118 15.67 12.22 0.55
CA ASP A 118 17.05 12.66 0.49
C ASP A 118 17.49 12.84 -0.98
N ALA A 119 17.83 14.07 -1.34
CA ALA A 119 18.18 14.43 -2.73
C ALA A 119 19.49 13.77 -3.21
N GLU A 120 20.30 13.23 -2.33
CA GLU A 120 21.59 12.61 -2.66
C GLU A 120 21.47 11.12 -3.01
N VAL A 121 20.31 10.51 -2.74
CA VAL A 121 20.05 9.08 -2.93
C VAL A 121 18.95 8.86 -3.98
N ARG A 122 18.96 7.72 -4.63
CA ARG A 122 17.84 7.30 -5.48
C ARG A 122 16.77 6.64 -4.65
N HIS A 123 15.52 6.87 -5.04
CA HIS A 123 14.37 6.36 -4.29
C HIS A 123 13.52 5.43 -5.13
N ARG A 124 12.87 4.49 -4.44
CA ARG A 124 11.69 3.76 -4.89
C ARG A 124 10.63 3.84 -3.81
N HIS A 125 9.47 4.35 -4.18
CA HIS A 125 8.31 4.45 -3.30
C HIS A 125 7.24 3.51 -3.82
N ILE A 126 6.88 2.53 -3.03
CA ILE A 126 5.97 1.47 -3.41
C ILE A 126 4.75 1.54 -2.53
N VAL A 127 3.57 1.64 -3.12
CA VAL A 127 2.30 1.43 -2.43
C VAL A 127 1.73 0.09 -2.89
N MET A 128 1.45 -0.78 -1.94
CA MET A 128 0.75 -2.05 -2.16
C MET A 128 -0.62 -1.98 -1.49
N MET A 129 -1.68 -2.26 -2.23
CA MET A 129 -3.05 -2.29 -1.73
C MET A 129 -3.58 -3.71 -1.80
N PHE A 130 -4.14 -4.19 -0.71
CA PHE A 130 -4.77 -5.52 -0.62
C PHE A 130 -6.18 -5.36 -0.07
N THR A 131 -7.18 -5.70 -0.89
CA THR A 131 -8.60 -5.67 -0.51
C THR A 131 -9.40 -6.67 -1.34
N ASP A 132 -10.45 -7.24 -0.77
CA ASP A 132 -11.42 -8.09 -1.46
C ASP A 132 -12.73 -7.36 -1.79
N ALA A 133 -12.73 -6.03 -1.66
CA ALA A 133 -13.89 -5.17 -1.87
C ALA A 133 -13.61 -4.01 -2.84
N PRO A 134 -14.64 -3.47 -3.53
CA PRO A 134 -14.57 -2.16 -4.16
C PRO A 134 -14.39 -1.07 -3.10
N ALA A 135 -13.97 0.13 -3.49
CA ALA A 135 -13.81 1.23 -2.57
C ALA A 135 -15.02 2.18 -2.57
N HIS A 136 -15.34 2.74 -1.40
CA HIS A 136 -16.20 3.91 -1.30
C HIS A 136 -15.65 5.08 -2.12
N LYS A 137 -16.54 5.95 -2.59
CA LYS A 137 -16.09 7.25 -3.10
C LYS A 137 -15.54 8.06 -1.94
N LEU A 138 -14.41 8.72 -2.17
CA LEU A 138 -13.81 9.62 -1.19
C LEU A 138 -14.85 10.55 -0.56
N GLY A 139 -14.74 10.72 0.75
CA GLY A 139 -15.65 11.54 1.52
C GLY A 139 -16.99 10.89 1.89
N THR A 140 -17.30 9.68 1.43
CA THR A 140 -18.54 8.97 1.80
C THR A 140 -18.65 8.81 3.31
N SER A 141 -17.55 8.49 3.97
CA SER A 141 -17.47 8.26 5.41
C SER A 141 -17.04 9.50 6.21
N SER A 142 -17.07 10.71 5.61
CA SER A 142 -16.55 11.96 6.19
C SER A 142 -17.25 12.41 7.48
N GLU A 143 -18.43 11.89 7.79
CA GLU A 143 -19.11 12.13 9.06
C GLU A 143 -18.64 11.19 10.19
N GLY A 144 -17.81 10.22 9.88
CA GLY A 144 -17.22 9.30 10.84
C GLY A 144 -16.27 10.02 11.83
N PRO A 145 -16.27 9.65 13.11
CA PRO A 145 -15.51 10.36 14.14
C PRO A 145 -13.98 10.26 13.97
N PHE A 146 -13.52 9.31 13.19
CA PHE A 146 -12.10 9.04 12.92
C PHE A 146 -11.69 9.36 11.49
N TYR A 147 -12.57 9.99 10.70
CA TYR A 147 -12.25 10.33 9.33
C TYR A 147 -11.06 11.29 9.26
N PRO A 148 -10.01 10.99 8.48
CA PRO A 148 -8.79 11.78 8.48
C PRO A 148 -8.98 13.14 7.81
N ASP A 149 -8.29 14.14 8.33
CA ASP A 149 -8.29 15.50 7.77
C ASP A 149 -7.50 15.60 6.47
N GLY A 150 -7.92 16.50 5.59
CA GLY A 150 -7.21 16.84 4.36
C GLY A 150 -7.16 15.68 3.36
N MET A 151 -8.24 14.91 3.26
CA MET A 151 -8.42 13.92 2.21
C MET A 151 -8.74 14.58 0.86
N PRO A 152 -8.40 13.97 -0.27
CA PRO A 152 -8.80 14.49 -1.58
C PRO A 152 -10.33 14.46 -1.71
N ALA A 153 -10.86 15.39 -2.50
CA ALA A 153 -12.30 15.53 -2.66
C ALA A 153 -12.93 14.39 -3.47
N ASP A 154 -12.17 13.81 -4.38
CA ASP A 154 -12.60 12.75 -5.29
C ASP A 154 -11.41 11.99 -5.89
N LEU A 155 -11.71 10.95 -6.69
CA LEU A 155 -10.69 10.13 -7.36
C LEU A 155 -9.83 10.95 -8.34
N GLY A 156 -10.40 11.99 -8.96
CA GLY A 156 -9.66 12.88 -9.87
C GLY A 156 -8.57 13.64 -9.12
N GLN A 157 -8.89 14.23 -7.96
CA GLN A 157 -7.88 14.90 -7.12
C GLN A 157 -6.86 13.89 -6.57
N LEU A 158 -7.27 12.68 -6.21
CA LEU A 158 -6.36 11.62 -5.80
C LEU A 158 -5.39 11.22 -6.93
N ALA A 159 -5.89 11.17 -8.17
CA ALA A 159 -5.05 10.95 -9.35
C ALA A 159 -4.06 12.10 -9.58
N GLU A 160 -4.48 13.36 -9.34
CA GLU A 160 -3.57 14.51 -9.37
C GLU A 160 -2.45 14.37 -8.34
N TRP A 161 -2.75 13.91 -7.12
CA TRP A 161 -1.76 13.63 -6.10
C TRP A 161 -0.78 12.54 -6.53
N TRP A 162 -1.30 11.43 -7.05
CA TRP A 162 -0.46 10.35 -7.57
C TRP A 162 0.48 10.83 -8.69
N HIS A 163 -0.05 11.62 -9.62
CA HIS A 163 0.74 12.14 -10.75
C HIS A 163 1.59 13.37 -10.38
N GLY A 164 1.47 13.89 -9.16
CA GLY A 164 2.21 15.07 -8.71
C GLY A 164 1.80 16.37 -9.42
N CYS A 165 0.54 16.47 -9.80
CA CYS A 165 0.01 17.62 -10.54
C CYS A 165 -0.78 18.60 -9.68
N GLY A 166 -1.16 18.24 -8.46
CA GLY A 166 -1.99 19.07 -7.56
C GLY A 166 -1.19 20.09 -6.77
N ALA A 167 -1.80 21.24 -6.48
CA ALA A 167 -1.17 22.33 -5.73
C ALA A 167 -0.79 21.95 -4.27
N GLU A 168 -1.45 20.94 -3.70
CA GLU A 168 -1.18 20.42 -2.35
C GLU A 168 -0.02 19.41 -2.31
N PHE A 169 0.34 18.84 -3.46
CA PHE A 169 1.49 17.98 -3.65
C PHE A 169 2.50 18.68 -4.57
N GLU A 170 3.10 19.79 -4.09
CA GLU A 170 4.21 20.43 -4.78
C GLU A 170 5.44 19.53 -4.74
N GLY A 171 5.65 18.89 -5.85
CA GLY A 171 6.77 18.00 -6.10
C GLY A 171 6.27 16.63 -6.52
N SER A 172 6.37 16.36 -7.77
CA SER A 172 6.04 15.11 -8.46
C SER A 172 6.75 13.87 -7.91
N PHE A 173 6.79 13.76 -6.57
CA PHE A 173 7.58 12.75 -5.88
C PHE A 173 7.06 11.35 -6.22
N MET A 174 5.74 11.16 -6.13
CA MET A 174 5.13 9.88 -6.48
C MET A 174 5.16 9.62 -8.00
N SER A 175 4.91 10.60 -8.85
CA SER A 175 4.94 10.40 -10.31
C SER A 175 6.30 9.97 -10.85
N LYS A 176 7.38 10.36 -10.18
CA LYS A 176 8.75 10.03 -10.60
C LYS A 176 9.27 8.74 -9.97
N PHE A 177 8.98 8.50 -8.70
CA PHE A 177 9.54 7.40 -7.92
C PHE A 177 8.50 6.39 -7.47
N GLY A 178 7.21 6.74 -7.56
CA GLY A 178 6.09 5.93 -7.12
C GLY A 178 5.84 4.72 -8.00
N ARG A 179 5.47 3.62 -7.34
CA ARG A 179 5.00 2.38 -7.96
C ARG A 179 3.79 1.91 -7.17
N LEU A 180 2.73 1.53 -7.87
CA LEU A 180 1.48 1.06 -7.29
C LEU A 180 1.26 -0.40 -7.66
N ALA A 181 1.04 -1.25 -6.66
CA ALA A 181 0.58 -2.62 -6.84
C ALA A 181 -0.79 -2.79 -6.19
N LEU A 182 -1.80 -3.08 -6.98
CA LEU A 182 -3.17 -3.30 -6.53
C LEU A 182 -3.52 -4.79 -6.61
N PHE A 183 -3.98 -5.33 -5.49
CA PHE A 183 -4.59 -6.66 -5.38
C PHE A 183 -6.02 -6.44 -4.90
N ALA A 184 -6.94 -6.39 -5.85
CA ALA A 184 -8.31 -5.92 -5.62
C ALA A 184 -9.28 -6.59 -6.63
N PRO A 185 -10.61 -6.54 -6.41
CA PRO A 185 -11.56 -7.06 -7.39
C PRO A 185 -11.57 -6.22 -8.68
N GLU A 186 -12.02 -6.84 -9.79
CA GLU A 186 -12.18 -6.17 -11.10
C GLU A 186 -13.42 -5.25 -11.08
N GLU A 187 -13.36 -4.21 -10.27
CA GLU A 187 -14.43 -3.22 -10.08
C GLU A 187 -13.86 -1.81 -9.98
N GLU A 188 -14.71 -0.79 -10.14
CA GLU A 188 -14.32 0.59 -9.85
C GLU A 188 -14.09 0.79 -8.33
N PRO A 189 -13.10 1.58 -7.94
CA PRO A 189 -12.24 2.45 -8.76
C PRO A 189 -10.97 1.76 -9.29
N TRP A 190 -10.75 0.48 -9.00
CA TRP A 190 -9.52 -0.24 -9.31
C TRP A 190 -9.24 -0.33 -10.81
N ILE A 191 -10.31 -0.43 -11.63
CA ILE A 191 -10.21 -0.42 -13.10
C ILE A 191 -9.66 0.92 -13.60
N GLU A 192 -10.14 2.05 -13.06
CA GLU A 192 -9.60 3.37 -13.40
C GLU A 192 -8.15 3.54 -12.94
N MET A 193 -7.82 3.08 -11.73
CA MET A 193 -6.46 3.18 -11.18
C MET A 193 -5.43 2.31 -11.92
N GLN A 194 -5.85 1.28 -12.64
CA GLN A 194 -4.98 0.50 -13.52
C GLN A 194 -4.35 1.36 -14.62
N GLU A 195 -5.06 2.38 -15.10
CA GLU A 195 -4.59 3.27 -16.15
C GLU A 195 -3.59 4.33 -15.64
N TRP A 196 -3.37 4.41 -14.34
CA TRP A 196 -2.43 5.37 -13.77
C TRP A 196 -0.99 4.98 -14.08
N CYS A 197 -0.10 5.96 -14.20
CA CYS A 197 1.30 5.68 -14.51
C CYS A 197 1.96 4.84 -13.40
N HIS A 198 2.73 3.83 -13.80
CA HIS A 198 3.48 2.94 -12.91
C HIS A 198 2.61 2.12 -11.96
N SER A 199 1.40 1.77 -12.38
CA SER A 199 0.53 0.84 -11.67
C SER A 199 0.64 -0.58 -12.24
N PHE A 200 0.51 -1.54 -11.35
CA PHE A 200 0.34 -2.96 -11.61
C PHE A 200 -0.93 -3.40 -10.90
N VAL A 201 -1.78 -4.14 -11.57
CA VAL A 201 -3.03 -4.64 -10.98
C VAL A 201 -3.12 -6.15 -11.18
N SER A 202 -3.36 -6.87 -10.10
CA SER A 202 -3.73 -8.27 -10.10
C SER A 202 -5.14 -8.39 -9.53
N TYR A 203 -6.10 -8.68 -10.40
CA TYR A 203 -7.50 -8.80 -9.98
C TYR A 203 -7.72 -10.06 -9.17
N LYS A 204 -8.47 -9.91 -8.08
CA LYS A 204 -8.83 -10.94 -7.12
C LYS A 204 -10.34 -10.93 -6.92
N ASP A 205 -11.00 -12.03 -7.27
CA ASP A 205 -12.47 -12.09 -7.19
C ASP A 205 -13.00 -12.13 -5.75
N ASN A 206 -12.15 -12.55 -4.80
CA ASN A 206 -12.54 -12.67 -3.39
C ASN A 206 -11.33 -12.88 -2.45
N CYS A 207 -11.57 -12.86 -1.14
CA CYS A 207 -10.54 -13.06 -0.12
C CYS A 207 -9.81 -14.40 -0.21
N SER A 208 -10.44 -15.44 -0.75
CA SER A 208 -9.77 -16.74 -0.94
C SER A 208 -8.67 -16.67 -1.99
N ASP A 209 -8.86 -15.86 -3.02
CA ASP A 209 -7.85 -15.66 -4.06
C ASP A 209 -6.65 -14.91 -3.49
N LEU A 210 -6.89 -13.93 -2.61
CA LEU A 210 -5.83 -13.26 -1.86
C LEU A 210 -5.10 -14.22 -0.92
N TYR A 211 -5.82 -15.09 -0.21
CA TYR A 211 -5.21 -16.05 0.71
C TYR A 211 -4.30 -17.06 0.01
N TYR A 212 -4.74 -17.61 -1.13
CA TYR A 212 -3.94 -18.59 -1.89
C TYR A 212 -2.92 -17.94 -2.81
N MET A 213 -2.90 -16.62 -2.89
CA MET A 213 -1.97 -15.88 -3.71
C MET A 213 -0.54 -16.09 -3.22
N ASP A 214 0.35 -16.51 -4.09
CA ASP A 214 1.78 -16.33 -3.86
C ASP A 214 2.14 -14.88 -4.17
N VAL A 215 2.16 -14.05 -3.11
CA VAL A 215 2.46 -12.62 -3.22
C VAL A 215 3.77 -12.38 -3.97
N LEU A 216 4.75 -13.25 -3.77
CA LEU A 216 6.06 -13.13 -4.40
C LEU A 216 6.02 -13.43 -5.89
N GLU A 217 5.35 -14.51 -6.28
CA GLU A 217 5.19 -14.88 -7.68
C GLU A 217 4.41 -13.79 -8.44
N GLU A 218 3.35 -13.28 -7.84
CA GLU A 218 2.51 -12.26 -8.46
C GLU A 218 3.16 -10.87 -8.51
N LEU A 219 4.04 -10.54 -7.58
CA LEU A 219 4.82 -9.31 -7.62
C LEU A 219 6.02 -9.38 -8.57
N GLN A 220 6.38 -10.56 -9.10
CA GLN A 220 7.53 -10.67 -9.99
C GLN A 220 7.42 -9.74 -11.23
N PRO A 221 6.29 -9.64 -11.95
CA PRO A 221 6.14 -8.68 -13.03
C PRO A 221 6.23 -7.22 -12.57
N PHE A 222 5.75 -6.93 -11.36
CA PHE A 222 5.87 -5.61 -10.75
C PHE A 222 7.33 -5.27 -10.42
N PHE A 223 8.08 -6.21 -9.86
CA PHE A 223 9.50 -6.06 -9.63
C PHE A 223 10.29 -5.83 -10.92
N ASP A 224 9.79 -6.31 -12.07
CA ASP A 224 10.37 -6.04 -13.37
C ASP A 224 10.20 -4.58 -13.83
N LEU A 225 9.31 -3.82 -13.20
CA LEU A 225 9.11 -2.38 -13.43
C LEU A 225 9.97 -1.50 -12.49
N LEU A 226 10.59 -2.07 -11.45
CA LEU A 226 11.46 -1.35 -10.51
C LEU A 226 12.85 -1.13 -11.09
#